data_6720f2f6d1f66d961aed977b8d5dc3be
#
_entry.id   6720f2f6d1f66d961aed977b8d5dc3be
#
_cell.length_a   1.000
_cell.length_b   1.000
_cell.length_c   1.000
_cell.angle_alpha   90.00
_cell.angle_beta   90.00
_cell.angle_gamma   90.00
#
_symmetry.space_group_name_H-M   'P 1'
#
loop_
_entity.id
_entity.type
_entity.pdbx_description
1 polymer ?
#
loop_
_entity_poly.entity_id
_entity_poly.type
_entity_poly.pdbx_seq_one_letter_code
_entity_poly.pdbx_strand_id
1 'polypeptide(L)'
;DMHLAFSVDKPMDRFGKVWKKHEEKLEKNCRKLIGNEDTFVITGDHCWGKNLSEAKTDLAFIADLPGNKILLRGNHDMFWDAKKTAVLNQEYEPQLHFLQNNHYHYQDYALVGTKGYTFEGPFYINSKGQIVGWDEANEKQAKKLVAREAERLRISFESAREAGFRKYIMFLHYPPTNIVEEESIFTRMAEEYGVEHVVYSHCHGESHYGDSIHGVHHGIRYHLVSGDYLNFKPEKILD
;
A
#
# COMPACT_ATOMS: atom_id res chain seq x y z
N ASP A 1 -4.57 4.16 1.83
CA ASP A 1 -3.97 5.35 2.46
C ASP A 1 -5.03 6.04 3.31
N MET A 2 -4.91 5.94 4.61
CA MET A 2 -5.87 6.54 5.54
C MET A 2 -5.42 7.91 6.03
N HIS A 3 -4.10 8.10 6.19
CA HIS A 3 -3.49 9.34 6.67
C HIS A 3 -4.16 9.91 7.91
N LEU A 4 -4.48 9.04 8.88
CA LEU A 4 -5.07 9.44 10.15
C LEU A 4 -4.12 10.32 10.95
N ALA A 5 -4.66 11.21 11.78
CA ALA A 5 -3.88 12.17 12.56
C ALA A 5 -4.56 12.52 13.89
N PHE A 6 -5.17 11.55 14.58
CA PHE A 6 -5.91 11.80 15.82
C PHE A 6 -5.02 12.29 16.98
N SER A 7 -3.73 11.87 16.97
CA SER A 7 -2.78 12.21 18.03
C SER A 7 -1.74 13.25 17.62
N VAL A 8 -1.77 13.71 16.37
CA VAL A 8 -0.80 14.66 15.83
C VAL A 8 -1.49 15.78 15.04
N ASP A 9 -0.90 16.97 15.04
CA ASP A 9 -1.42 18.10 14.28
C ASP A 9 -0.99 18.03 12.81
N LYS A 10 -1.80 17.30 12.01
CA LYS A 10 -1.59 17.16 10.56
C LYS A 10 -2.93 17.24 9.82
N PRO A 11 -3.51 18.43 9.66
CA PRO A 11 -4.81 18.58 8.99
C PRO A 11 -4.69 18.23 7.51
N MET A 12 -5.40 17.17 7.09
CA MET A 12 -5.36 16.66 5.71
C MET A 12 -6.14 17.52 4.72
N ASP A 13 -7.08 18.34 5.15
CA ASP A 13 -7.85 19.25 4.29
C ASP A 13 -6.97 20.29 3.55
N ARG A 14 -5.72 20.50 3.98
CA ARG A 14 -4.69 21.26 3.24
C ARG A 14 -4.35 20.66 1.88
N PHE A 15 -4.56 19.37 1.69
CA PHE A 15 -4.28 18.64 0.45
C PHE A 15 -5.49 18.60 -0.50
N GLY A 16 -6.58 19.28 -0.15
CA GLY A 16 -7.75 19.42 -1.01
C GLY A 16 -9.07 19.10 -0.31
N LYS A 17 -10.16 19.53 -0.95
CA LYS A 17 -11.51 19.39 -0.37
C LYS A 17 -11.94 17.93 -0.16
N VAL A 18 -11.41 16.99 -0.92
CA VAL A 18 -11.70 15.55 -0.79
C VAL A 18 -11.30 15.04 0.59
N TRP A 19 -10.21 15.59 1.16
CA TRP A 19 -9.67 15.21 2.47
C TRP A 19 -10.43 15.80 3.67
N LYS A 20 -11.39 16.72 3.42
CA LYS A 20 -12.15 17.30 4.52
C LYS A 20 -13.00 16.22 5.20
N LYS A 21 -12.77 16.01 6.50
CA LYS A 21 -13.42 14.99 7.33
C LYS A 21 -13.30 13.59 6.71
N HIS A 22 -12.12 13.28 6.19
CA HIS A 22 -11.89 12.02 5.48
C HIS A 22 -12.03 10.82 6.41
N GLU A 23 -11.66 10.95 7.68
CA GLU A 23 -11.83 9.95 8.73
C GLU A 23 -13.30 9.57 8.94
N GLU A 24 -14.22 10.55 8.98
CA GLU A 24 -15.66 10.31 9.09
C GLU A 24 -16.21 9.59 7.83
N LYS A 25 -15.75 9.98 6.64
CA LYS A 25 -16.14 9.33 5.37
C LYS A 25 -15.65 7.88 5.32
N LEU A 26 -14.40 7.67 5.71
CA LEU A 26 -13.76 6.36 5.74
C LEU A 26 -14.51 5.43 6.69
N GLU A 27 -14.75 5.85 7.94
CA GLU A 27 -15.49 5.07 8.92
C GLU A 27 -16.89 4.69 8.41
N LYS A 28 -17.64 5.69 7.94
CA LYS A 28 -19.00 5.48 7.39
C LYS A 28 -19.00 4.47 6.24
N ASN A 29 -18.05 4.61 5.30
CA ASN A 29 -17.99 3.73 4.14
C ASN A 29 -17.54 2.31 4.52
N CYS A 30 -16.53 2.17 5.38
CA CYS A 30 -16.09 0.86 5.86
C CYS A 30 -17.22 0.14 6.58
N ARG A 31 -17.91 0.79 7.54
CA ARG A 31 -19.02 0.17 8.28
C ARG A 31 -20.22 -0.18 7.38
N LYS A 32 -20.37 0.50 6.24
CA LYS A 32 -21.44 0.20 5.27
C LYS A 32 -21.09 -0.95 4.33
N LEU A 33 -19.82 -1.07 3.92
CA LEU A 33 -19.39 -1.91 2.79
C LEU A 33 -18.65 -3.16 3.22
N ILE A 34 -18.06 -3.20 4.42
CA ILE A 34 -17.25 -4.31 4.92
C ILE A 34 -18.07 -5.08 5.94
N GLY A 35 -18.22 -6.39 5.72
CA GLY A 35 -18.78 -7.33 6.69
C GLY A 35 -17.74 -7.80 7.70
N ASN A 36 -18.20 -8.41 8.80
CA ASN A 36 -17.30 -8.89 9.86
C ASN A 36 -16.37 -10.03 9.39
N GLU A 37 -16.81 -10.80 8.40
CA GLU A 37 -16.04 -11.93 7.84
C GLU A 37 -15.17 -11.54 6.65
N ASP A 38 -15.27 -10.29 6.17
CA ASP A 38 -14.48 -9.81 5.06
C ASP A 38 -13.02 -9.61 5.48
N THR A 39 -12.11 -9.70 4.50
CA THR A 39 -10.71 -9.33 4.66
C THR A 39 -10.50 -7.94 4.08
N PHE A 40 -10.05 -7.01 4.92
CA PHE A 40 -9.80 -5.62 4.57
C PHE A 40 -8.31 -5.32 4.55
N VAL A 41 -7.74 -5.15 3.36
CA VAL A 41 -6.31 -4.81 3.20
C VAL A 41 -6.14 -3.31 3.07
N ILE A 42 -5.26 -2.74 3.88
CA ILE A 42 -4.91 -1.32 3.87
C ILE A 42 -3.50 -1.18 3.35
N THR A 43 -3.36 -0.53 2.21
CA THR A 43 -2.14 -0.52 1.38
C THR A 43 -1.09 0.50 1.81
N GLY A 44 -1.03 0.83 3.10
CA GLY A 44 -0.02 1.71 3.69
C GLY A 44 -0.55 3.10 4.05
N ASP A 45 0.34 3.92 4.59
CA ASP A 45 0.09 5.29 5.04
C ASP A 45 -1.14 5.38 5.95
N HIS A 46 -1.09 4.59 7.04
CA HIS A 46 -2.16 4.48 8.01
C HIS A 46 -2.34 5.77 8.80
N CYS A 47 -1.20 6.33 9.29
CA CYS A 47 -1.24 7.54 10.11
C CYS A 47 0.05 8.37 10.03
N TRP A 48 -0.01 9.57 10.59
CA TRP A 48 1.13 10.49 10.69
C TRP A 48 1.93 10.34 11.99
N GLY A 49 1.59 9.39 12.86
CA GLY A 49 2.34 9.10 14.07
C GLY A 49 3.76 8.62 13.76
N LYS A 50 4.76 9.24 14.41
CA LYS A 50 6.18 8.93 14.19
C LYS A 50 6.67 7.72 15.00
N ASN A 51 5.91 7.33 15.99
CA ASN A 51 6.20 6.21 16.88
C ASN A 51 4.89 5.56 17.35
N LEU A 52 4.98 4.39 17.99
CA LEU A 52 3.78 3.64 18.41
C LEU A 52 2.89 4.42 19.38
N SER A 53 3.46 5.25 20.25
CA SER A 53 2.67 6.06 21.19
C SER A 53 1.79 7.07 20.45
N GLU A 54 2.32 7.72 19.42
CA GLU A 54 1.57 8.65 18.58
C GLU A 54 0.57 7.92 17.67
N ALA A 55 0.91 6.73 17.16
CA ALA A 55 0.05 5.94 16.28
C ALA A 55 -1.07 5.20 17.02
N LYS A 56 -1.01 5.10 18.35
CA LYS A 56 -1.91 4.22 19.14
C LYS A 56 -3.39 4.50 18.91
N THR A 57 -3.79 5.77 18.90
CA THR A 57 -5.21 6.16 18.71
C THR A 57 -5.66 5.84 17.27
N ASP A 58 -4.79 6.08 16.29
CA ASP A 58 -5.07 5.78 14.89
C ASP A 58 -5.20 4.27 14.64
N LEU A 59 -4.30 3.47 15.23
CA LEU A 59 -4.37 2.00 15.15
C LEU A 59 -5.61 1.45 15.87
N ALA A 60 -6.01 2.04 16.99
CA ALA A 60 -7.24 1.65 17.68
C ALA A 60 -8.49 1.94 16.83
N PHE A 61 -8.52 3.08 16.14
CA PHE A 61 -9.58 3.40 15.18
C PHE A 61 -9.65 2.34 14.06
N ILE A 62 -8.49 1.97 13.48
CA ILE A 62 -8.44 0.94 12.43
C ILE A 62 -8.92 -0.41 12.97
N ALA A 63 -8.51 -0.78 14.19
CA ALA A 63 -8.90 -2.04 14.83
C ALA A 63 -10.42 -2.14 15.05
N ASP A 64 -11.09 -1.02 15.31
CA ASP A 64 -12.55 -0.94 15.52
C ASP A 64 -13.38 -1.02 14.21
N LEU A 65 -12.74 -0.87 13.05
CA LEU A 65 -13.42 -1.07 11.76
C LEU A 65 -13.79 -2.55 11.55
N PRO A 66 -14.87 -2.85 10.78
CA PRO A 66 -15.28 -4.23 10.52
C PRO A 66 -14.27 -5.00 9.67
N GLY A 67 -14.38 -6.33 9.71
CA GLY A 67 -13.57 -7.27 8.92
C GLY A 67 -12.21 -7.60 9.55
N ASN A 68 -11.48 -8.51 8.93
CA ASN A 68 -10.11 -8.88 9.27
C ASN A 68 -9.15 -7.88 8.62
N LYS A 69 -8.44 -7.08 9.43
CA LYS A 69 -7.58 -6.00 8.93
C LYS A 69 -6.16 -6.49 8.69
N ILE A 70 -5.69 -6.35 7.45
CA ILE A 70 -4.30 -6.59 7.04
C ILE A 70 -3.68 -5.26 6.64
N LEU A 71 -2.60 -4.88 7.29
CA LEU A 71 -1.91 -3.61 7.10
C LEU A 71 -0.62 -3.84 6.33
N LEU A 72 -0.44 -3.15 5.22
CA LEU A 72 0.81 -3.07 4.47
C LEU A 72 1.53 -1.78 4.86
N ARG A 73 2.85 -1.79 4.98
CA ARG A 73 3.60 -0.59 5.35
C ARG A 73 3.65 0.43 4.21
N GLY A 74 3.35 1.72 4.51
CA GLY A 74 3.57 2.86 3.62
C GLY A 74 4.86 3.63 3.92
N ASN A 75 5.05 4.75 3.26
CA ASN A 75 6.24 5.59 3.48
C ASN A 75 6.08 6.55 4.68
N HIS A 76 4.86 6.88 5.06
CA HIS A 76 4.56 7.69 6.24
C HIS A 76 4.36 6.88 7.52
N ASP A 77 4.32 5.56 7.47
CA ASP A 77 4.18 4.69 8.64
C ASP A 77 5.50 4.58 9.43
N MET A 78 5.95 5.73 9.97
CA MET A 78 7.23 5.85 10.68
C MET A 78 7.24 5.07 12.00
N PHE A 79 6.07 4.82 12.60
CA PHE A 79 5.90 4.00 13.79
C PHE A 79 6.30 2.53 13.57
N TRP A 80 6.27 2.07 12.32
CA TRP A 80 6.50 0.67 11.94
C TRP A 80 7.92 0.45 11.41
N ASP A 81 8.81 -0.06 12.26
CA ASP A 81 10.08 -0.63 11.81
C ASP A 81 9.82 -2.03 11.21
N ALA A 82 10.12 -2.21 9.92
CA ALA A 82 9.93 -3.48 9.21
C ALA A 82 10.63 -4.68 9.87
N LYS A 83 11.71 -4.45 10.64
CA LYS A 83 12.42 -5.50 11.40
C LYS A 83 11.65 -5.96 12.63
N LYS A 84 10.68 -5.19 13.08
CA LYS A 84 9.87 -5.45 14.29
C LYS A 84 8.45 -5.88 13.95
N THR A 85 8.16 -6.27 12.71
CA THR A 85 6.81 -6.67 12.27
C THR A 85 6.26 -7.83 13.11
N ALA A 86 7.08 -8.82 13.45
CA ALA A 86 6.65 -9.94 14.30
C ALA A 86 6.21 -9.47 15.71
N VAL A 87 6.87 -8.46 16.26
CA VAL A 87 6.49 -7.88 17.56
C VAL A 87 5.14 -7.15 17.44
N LEU A 88 4.93 -6.39 16.35
CA LEU A 88 3.64 -5.74 16.11
C LEU A 88 2.52 -6.77 15.96
N ASN A 89 2.72 -7.85 15.21
CA ASN A 89 1.73 -8.92 15.10
C ASN A 89 1.42 -9.51 16.47
N GLN A 90 2.43 -9.82 17.27
CA GLN A 90 2.21 -10.37 18.63
C GLN A 90 1.43 -9.39 19.53
N GLU A 91 1.62 -8.07 19.39
CA GLU A 91 0.97 -7.05 20.22
C GLU A 91 -0.48 -6.77 19.79
N TYR A 92 -0.76 -6.81 18.48
CA TYR A 92 -2.03 -6.33 17.92
C TYR A 92 -2.96 -7.44 17.41
N GLU A 93 -2.49 -8.68 17.22
CA GLU A 93 -3.36 -9.81 16.88
C GLU A 93 -4.36 -10.14 18.03
N PRO A 94 -5.60 -10.54 17.70
CA PRO A 94 -6.13 -10.79 16.34
C PRO A 94 -6.75 -9.56 15.65
N GLN A 95 -6.66 -8.37 16.21
CA GLN A 95 -7.36 -7.19 15.69
C GLN A 95 -6.72 -6.62 14.43
N LEU A 96 -5.38 -6.60 14.37
CA LEU A 96 -4.60 -6.10 13.24
C LEU A 96 -3.51 -7.10 12.86
N HIS A 97 -3.31 -7.29 11.57
CA HIS A 97 -2.28 -8.15 11.00
C HIS A 97 -1.34 -7.31 10.14
N PHE A 98 -0.04 -7.43 10.33
CA PHE A 98 0.98 -6.64 9.63
C PHE A 98 1.68 -7.48 8.55
N LEU A 99 1.48 -7.09 7.28
CA LEU A 99 2.04 -7.77 6.11
C LEU A 99 3.43 -7.20 5.76
N GLN A 100 4.47 -7.96 6.06
CA GLN A 100 5.85 -7.61 5.73
C GLN A 100 6.76 -8.85 5.81
N ASN A 101 7.25 -9.35 4.70
CA ASN A 101 8.05 -10.57 4.60
C ASN A 101 7.31 -11.85 5.06
N ASN A 102 6.01 -11.84 5.05
CA ASN A 102 5.10 -12.92 5.36
C ASN A 102 3.96 -12.91 4.34
N HIS A 103 2.97 -13.75 4.53
CA HIS A 103 1.71 -13.72 3.78
C HIS A 103 0.53 -13.89 4.72
N TYR A 104 -0.64 -13.47 4.24
CA TYR A 104 -1.94 -13.86 4.76
C TYR A 104 -2.72 -14.56 3.66
N HIS A 105 -3.94 -14.93 3.89
CA HIS A 105 -4.78 -15.55 2.86
C HIS A 105 -6.24 -15.12 2.97
N TYR A 106 -6.91 -15.19 1.85
CA TYR A 106 -8.35 -15.10 1.73
C TYR A 106 -8.81 -16.24 0.80
N GLN A 107 -9.62 -17.15 1.33
CA GLN A 107 -9.98 -18.38 0.60
C GLN A 107 -8.72 -19.13 0.13
N ASP A 108 -8.59 -19.39 -1.17
CA ASP A 108 -7.45 -20.06 -1.81
C ASP A 108 -6.37 -19.09 -2.36
N TYR A 109 -6.56 -17.79 -2.15
CA TYR A 109 -5.58 -16.75 -2.52
C TYR A 109 -4.63 -16.44 -1.38
N ALA A 110 -3.33 -16.42 -1.67
CA ALA A 110 -2.36 -15.78 -0.80
C ALA A 110 -2.34 -14.27 -1.06
N LEU A 111 -2.35 -13.51 0.03
CA LEU A 111 -2.20 -12.07 0.08
C LEU A 111 -0.74 -11.77 0.39
N VAL A 112 -0.01 -11.32 -0.61
CA VAL A 112 1.44 -11.06 -0.55
C VAL A 112 1.71 -9.59 -0.80
N GLY A 113 2.81 -9.05 -0.27
CA GLY A 113 3.05 -7.63 -0.50
C GLY A 113 4.31 -7.07 0.14
N THR A 114 4.62 -5.87 -0.29
CA THR A 114 5.68 -5.02 0.24
C THR A 114 5.33 -3.56 0.04
N LYS A 115 6.02 -2.67 0.77
CA LYS A 115 5.86 -1.23 0.52
C LYS A 115 6.13 -0.87 -0.96
N GLY A 116 7.03 -1.57 -1.62
CA GLY A 116 7.50 -1.21 -2.93
C GLY A 116 8.37 0.04 -2.92
N TYR A 117 8.80 0.45 -4.08
CA TYR A 117 9.46 1.72 -4.33
C TYR A 117 9.41 2.04 -5.82
N THR A 118 8.93 3.21 -6.18
CA THR A 118 8.94 3.69 -7.56
C THR A 118 10.19 4.51 -7.80
N PHE A 119 10.87 4.23 -8.89
CA PHE A 119 12.01 5.01 -9.38
C PHE A 119 11.65 5.64 -10.71
N GLU A 120 11.51 6.95 -10.73
CA GLU A 120 11.12 7.73 -11.90
C GLU A 120 12.30 8.09 -12.82
N GLY A 121 13.47 7.56 -12.53
CA GLY A 121 14.70 7.85 -13.23
C GLY A 121 15.58 8.87 -12.49
N PRO A 122 16.82 9.07 -12.93
CA PRO A 122 17.78 9.98 -12.31
C PRO A 122 17.54 11.45 -12.68
N PHE A 123 16.33 11.82 -12.98
CA PHE A 123 15.94 13.16 -13.37
C PHE A 123 14.91 13.76 -12.41
N TYR A 124 14.91 15.07 -12.34
CA TYR A 124 13.89 15.83 -11.61
C TYR A 124 12.82 16.32 -12.57
N ILE A 125 11.57 16.15 -12.19
CA ILE A 125 10.42 16.71 -12.90
C ILE A 125 9.94 17.95 -12.13
N ASN A 126 9.79 19.08 -12.81
CA ASN A 126 9.23 20.28 -12.21
C ASN A 126 7.70 20.22 -12.14
N SER A 127 7.07 21.21 -11.50
CA SER A 127 5.61 21.33 -11.38
C SER A 127 4.86 21.43 -12.73
N LYS A 128 5.57 21.59 -13.85
CA LYS A 128 5.00 21.60 -15.21
C LYS A 128 5.20 20.28 -15.96
N GLY A 129 5.72 19.24 -15.29
CA GLY A 129 6.01 17.94 -15.90
C GLY A 129 7.25 17.92 -16.81
N GLN A 130 8.15 18.91 -16.70
CA GLN A 130 9.36 19.00 -17.53
C GLN A 130 10.56 18.41 -16.79
N ILE A 131 11.38 17.62 -17.47
CA ILE A 131 12.66 17.11 -16.95
C ILE A 131 13.62 18.28 -16.80
N VAL A 132 14.13 18.51 -15.60
CA VAL A 132 14.98 19.66 -15.26
C VAL A 132 16.39 19.31 -14.77
N GLY A 133 16.71 18.03 -14.61
CA GLY A 133 18.03 17.64 -14.15
C GLY A 133 18.26 16.14 -14.08
N TRP A 134 19.48 15.74 -13.74
CA TRP A 134 19.95 14.37 -13.59
C TRP A 134 20.76 14.25 -12.30
N ASP A 135 20.60 13.15 -11.55
CA ASP A 135 21.35 12.89 -10.32
C ASP A 135 21.69 11.41 -10.19
N GLU A 136 22.95 11.05 -10.44
CA GLU A 136 23.47 9.68 -10.33
C GLU A 136 23.41 9.13 -8.89
N ALA A 137 23.56 9.98 -7.88
CA ALA A 137 23.50 9.55 -6.49
C ALA A 137 22.07 9.10 -6.10
N ASN A 138 21.07 9.86 -6.53
CA ASN A 138 19.67 9.51 -6.37
C ASN A 138 19.34 8.23 -7.14
N GLU A 139 19.83 8.05 -8.38
CA GLU A 139 19.65 6.81 -9.13
C GLU A 139 20.20 5.60 -8.38
N LYS A 140 21.44 5.68 -7.92
CA LYS A 140 22.07 4.59 -7.16
C LYS A 140 21.31 4.25 -5.88
N GLN A 141 20.86 5.25 -5.16
CA GLN A 141 20.07 5.06 -3.95
C GLN A 141 18.70 4.45 -4.26
N ALA A 142 18.00 4.95 -5.26
CA ALA A 142 16.70 4.43 -5.68
C ALA A 142 16.78 2.97 -6.14
N LYS A 143 17.78 2.60 -6.93
CA LYS A 143 18.03 1.21 -7.36
C LYS A 143 18.24 0.26 -6.16
N LYS A 144 18.95 0.72 -5.11
CA LYS A 144 19.08 -0.06 -3.87
C LYS A 144 17.75 -0.24 -3.14
N LEU A 145 16.92 0.80 -3.11
CA LEU A 145 15.61 0.73 -2.46
C LEU A 145 14.66 -0.19 -3.23
N VAL A 146 14.64 -0.09 -4.56
CA VAL A 146 13.87 -1.00 -5.43
C VAL A 146 14.30 -2.46 -5.21
N ALA A 147 15.60 -2.74 -5.28
CA ALA A 147 16.13 -4.11 -5.08
C ALA A 147 15.76 -4.67 -3.70
N ARG A 148 15.84 -3.85 -2.65
CA ARG A 148 15.46 -4.24 -1.29
C ARG A 148 13.97 -4.57 -1.18
N GLU A 149 13.10 -3.76 -1.78
CA GLU A 149 11.66 -4.01 -1.72
C GLU A 149 11.26 -5.21 -2.61
N ALA A 150 11.94 -5.41 -3.75
CA ALA A 150 11.75 -6.60 -4.57
C ALA A 150 12.13 -7.89 -3.81
N GLU A 151 13.23 -7.88 -3.05
CA GLU A 151 13.60 -9.02 -2.22
C GLU A 151 12.58 -9.30 -1.10
N ARG A 152 12.06 -8.27 -0.46
CA ARG A 152 10.97 -8.39 0.53
C ARG A 152 9.70 -9.00 -0.07
N LEU A 153 9.35 -8.57 -1.27
CA LEU A 153 8.22 -9.15 -2.00
C LEU A 153 8.47 -10.61 -2.33
N ARG A 154 9.68 -10.97 -2.77
CA ARG A 154 10.07 -12.35 -3.02
C ARG A 154 9.90 -13.22 -1.78
N ILE A 155 10.37 -12.76 -0.62
CA ILE A 155 10.18 -13.46 0.65
C ILE A 155 8.71 -13.68 0.95
N SER A 156 7.85 -12.68 0.70
CA SER A 156 6.40 -12.79 0.89
C SER A 156 5.80 -13.87 -0.02
N PHE A 157 6.16 -13.90 -1.32
CA PHE A 157 5.74 -14.94 -2.26
C PHE A 157 6.23 -16.33 -1.85
N GLU A 158 7.53 -16.47 -1.49
CA GLU A 158 8.10 -17.77 -1.12
C GLU A 158 7.42 -18.32 0.15
N SER A 159 7.16 -17.47 1.14
CA SER A 159 6.40 -17.83 2.33
C SER A 159 5.02 -18.42 1.97
N ALA A 160 4.31 -17.80 1.03
CA ALA A 160 3.01 -18.30 0.56
C ALA A 160 3.15 -19.60 -0.24
N ARG A 161 4.16 -19.70 -1.11
CA ARG A 161 4.43 -20.89 -1.91
C ARG A 161 4.77 -22.10 -1.05
N GLU A 162 5.60 -21.93 -0.02
CA GLU A 162 5.95 -22.96 0.96
C GLU A 162 4.72 -23.43 1.75
N ALA A 163 3.78 -22.52 2.04
CA ALA A 163 2.49 -22.85 2.66
C ALA A 163 1.49 -23.55 1.68
N GLY A 164 1.86 -23.73 0.41
CA GLY A 164 1.09 -24.46 -0.58
C GLY A 164 0.18 -23.62 -1.48
N PHE A 165 0.18 -22.29 -1.33
CA PHE A 165 -0.62 -21.41 -2.19
C PHE A 165 -0.07 -21.35 -3.62
N ARG A 166 -1.01 -21.18 -4.58
CA ARG A 166 -0.71 -21.06 -6.02
C ARG A 166 -1.46 -19.93 -6.71
N LYS A 167 -2.39 -19.27 -6.00
CA LYS A 167 -3.10 -18.08 -6.44
C LYS A 167 -2.69 -16.90 -5.58
N TYR A 168 -2.45 -15.76 -6.19
CA TYR A 168 -1.87 -14.61 -5.51
C TYR A 168 -2.59 -13.32 -5.84
N ILE A 169 -2.79 -12.50 -4.80
CA ILE A 169 -3.07 -11.07 -4.91
C ILE A 169 -1.86 -10.33 -4.34
N MET A 170 -1.29 -9.45 -5.12
CA MET A 170 -0.10 -8.67 -4.75
C MET A 170 -0.50 -7.27 -4.31
N PHE A 171 -0.02 -6.86 -3.15
CA PHE A 171 -0.24 -5.54 -2.59
C PHE A 171 1.07 -4.73 -2.56
N LEU A 172 1.00 -3.50 -3.04
CA LEU A 172 2.06 -2.52 -2.96
C LEU A 172 1.53 -1.23 -2.33
N HIS A 173 2.37 -0.45 -1.67
CA HIS A 173 2.04 0.92 -1.34
C HIS A 173 2.44 1.85 -2.49
N TYR A 174 3.72 1.85 -2.88
CA TYR A 174 4.14 2.57 -4.07
C TYR A 174 3.56 1.94 -5.34
N PRO A 175 3.29 2.75 -6.37
CA PRO A 175 2.84 2.23 -7.66
C PRO A 175 3.84 1.26 -8.28
N PRO A 176 3.38 0.24 -9.03
CA PRO A 176 4.26 -0.78 -9.62
C PRO A 176 5.16 -0.24 -10.73
N THR A 177 4.74 0.83 -11.40
CA THR A 177 5.48 1.51 -12.48
C THR A 177 5.52 3.01 -12.25
N ASN A 178 6.04 3.78 -13.20
CA ASN A 178 6.09 5.23 -13.14
C ASN A 178 5.56 5.84 -14.44
N ILE A 179 5.57 7.17 -14.55
CA ILE A 179 5.09 7.91 -15.73
C ILE A 179 5.91 7.68 -17.01
N VAL A 180 7.08 7.06 -16.91
CA VAL A 180 8.03 6.86 -18.02
C VAL A 180 8.08 5.41 -18.47
N GLU A 181 7.99 4.46 -17.52
CA GLU A 181 8.19 3.04 -17.75
C GLU A 181 6.90 2.27 -17.45
N GLU A 182 6.45 1.45 -18.39
CA GLU A 182 5.29 0.58 -18.24
C GLU A 182 5.63 -0.74 -17.54
N GLU A 183 6.92 -1.09 -17.46
CA GLU A 183 7.42 -2.29 -16.81
C GLU A 183 8.38 -1.97 -15.67
N SER A 184 8.39 -2.83 -14.66
CA SER A 184 9.31 -2.78 -13.54
C SER A 184 9.66 -4.17 -13.05
N ILE A 185 10.54 -4.26 -12.05
CA ILE A 185 10.78 -5.53 -11.36
C ILE A 185 9.50 -6.08 -10.69
N PHE A 186 8.60 -5.19 -10.23
CA PHE A 186 7.36 -5.58 -9.58
C PHE A 186 6.33 -6.15 -10.57
N THR A 187 6.21 -5.56 -11.77
CA THR A 187 5.32 -6.11 -12.81
C THR A 187 5.83 -7.45 -13.32
N ARG A 188 7.14 -7.58 -13.54
CA ARG A 188 7.75 -8.88 -13.92
C ARG A 188 7.57 -9.96 -12.84
N MET A 189 7.69 -9.60 -11.57
CA MET A 189 7.41 -10.54 -10.48
C MET A 189 5.93 -10.94 -10.46
N ALA A 190 5.01 -10.02 -10.71
CA ALA A 190 3.59 -10.35 -10.80
C ALA A 190 3.31 -11.37 -11.92
N GLU A 191 3.95 -11.22 -13.08
CA GLU A 191 3.86 -12.19 -14.19
C GLU A 191 4.51 -13.53 -13.83
N GLU A 192 5.73 -13.52 -13.26
CA GLU A 192 6.49 -14.72 -12.87
C GLU A 192 5.71 -15.60 -11.89
N TYR A 193 5.03 -15.01 -10.92
CA TYR A 193 4.25 -15.74 -9.92
C TYR A 193 2.80 -16.01 -10.33
N GLY A 194 2.36 -15.50 -11.49
CA GLY A 194 0.99 -15.67 -11.97
C GLY A 194 -0.04 -14.94 -11.11
N VAL A 195 0.28 -13.71 -10.73
CA VAL A 195 -0.62 -12.85 -9.94
C VAL A 195 -1.85 -12.48 -10.77
N GLU A 196 -3.04 -12.56 -10.18
CA GLU A 196 -4.28 -12.18 -10.86
C GLU A 196 -4.62 -10.69 -10.64
N HIS A 197 -4.32 -10.17 -9.45
CA HIS A 197 -4.59 -8.79 -9.08
C HIS A 197 -3.37 -8.14 -8.41
N VAL A 198 -3.01 -6.95 -8.86
CA VAL A 198 -2.05 -6.06 -8.22
C VAL A 198 -2.79 -4.84 -7.69
N VAL A 199 -2.72 -4.60 -6.39
CA VAL A 199 -3.41 -3.50 -5.71
C VAL A 199 -2.36 -2.55 -5.15
N TYR A 200 -2.43 -1.27 -5.49
CA TYR A 200 -1.47 -0.27 -5.05
C TYR A 200 -2.13 1.08 -4.75
N SER A 201 -1.41 1.94 -4.04
CA SER A 201 -1.90 3.26 -3.62
C SER A 201 -0.87 4.36 -3.82
N HIS A 202 -0.68 5.27 -2.85
CA HIS A 202 0.34 6.33 -2.84
C HIS A 202 0.10 7.49 -3.82
N CYS A 203 -0.48 7.27 -5.00
CA CYS A 203 -0.77 8.31 -5.99
C CYS A 203 -1.95 9.16 -5.51
N HIS A 204 -1.67 10.35 -4.99
CA HIS A 204 -2.68 11.28 -4.46
C HIS A 204 -2.85 12.50 -5.36
N GLY A 205 -4.11 12.96 -5.48
CA GLY A 205 -4.48 14.10 -6.32
C GLY A 205 -4.70 13.73 -7.78
N GLU A 206 -5.63 14.40 -8.44
CA GLU A 206 -6.06 14.09 -9.81
C GLU A 206 -4.91 14.07 -10.83
N SER A 207 -3.86 14.88 -10.61
CA SER A 207 -2.69 14.93 -11.48
C SER A 207 -1.80 13.68 -11.39
N HIS A 208 -1.94 12.87 -10.34
CA HIS A 208 -1.12 11.69 -10.07
C HIS A 208 -1.84 10.36 -10.22
N TYR A 209 -3.16 10.37 -10.46
CA TYR A 209 -3.90 9.12 -10.63
C TYR A 209 -3.49 8.31 -11.86
N GLY A 210 -2.86 8.97 -12.84
CA GLY A 210 -2.32 8.33 -14.04
C GLY A 210 -0.82 8.04 -14.01
N ASP A 211 -0.15 8.18 -12.86
CA ASP A 211 1.32 8.02 -12.76
C ASP A 211 1.79 6.56 -12.87
N SER A 212 0.88 5.60 -12.95
CA SER A 212 1.18 4.18 -13.10
C SER A 212 0.09 3.45 -13.87
N ILE A 213 0.38 2.23 -14.28
CA ILE A 213 -0.57 1.37 -14.99
C ILE A 213 -1.76 1.00 -14.11
N HIS A 214 -2.96 1.03 -14.67
CA HIS A 214 -4.18 0.51 -14.05
C HIS A 214 -5.08 -0.17 -15.11
N GLY A 215 -6.06 -0.97 -14.65
CA GLY A 215 -6.82 -1.83 -15.56
C GLY A 215 -6.08 -3.13 -15.86
N VAL A 216 -6.30 -3.71 -17.03
CA VAL A 216 -5.72 -5.02 -17.39
C VAL A 216 -4.48 -4.83 -18.27
N HIS A 217 -3.34 -5.33 -17.78
CA HIS A 217 -2.06 -5.37 -18.51
C HIS A 217 -1.48 -6.79 -18.43
N HIS A 218 -1.12 -7.38 -19.54
CA HIS A 218 -0.59 -8.76 -19.65
C HIS A 218 -1.44 -9.82 -18.91
N GLY A 219 -2.76 -9.62 -18.90
CA GLY A 219 -3.69 -10.54 -18.21
C GLY A 219 -3.85 -10.31 -16.70
N ILE A 220 -3.07 -9.42 -16.11
CA ILE A 220 -3.12 -9.04 -14.69
C ILE A 220 -3.94 -7.76 -14.53
N ARG A 221 -4.80 -7.70 -13.52
CA ARG A 221 -5.59 -6.51 -13.22
C ARG A 221 -4.90 -5.65 -12.16
N TYR A 222 -4.61 -4.41 -12.51
CA TYR A 222 -3.99 -3.41 -11.63
C TYR A 222 -5.05 -2.45 -11.09
N HIS A 223 -5.05 -2.23 -9.78
CA HIS A 223 -6.01 -1.41 -9.05
C HIS A 223 -5.28 -0.28 -8.32
N LEU A 224 -5.60 0.97 -8.65
CA LEU A 224 -5.23 2.12 -7.83
C LEU A 224 -6.29 2.29 -6.73
N VAL A 225 -5.85 2.25 -5.46
CA VAL A 225 -6.76 2.34 -4.30
C VAL A 225 -6.38 3.46 -3.33
N SER A 226 -5.76 4.54 -3.81
CA SER A 226 -5.51 5.73 -2.99
C SER A 226 -6.81 6.26 -2.39
N GLY A 227 -6.79 6.66 -1.13
CA GLY A 227 -7.99 7.02 -0.38
C GLY A 227 -8.82 8.14 -1.03
N ASP A 228 -8.16 9.18 -1.52
CA ASP A 228 -8.78 10.31 -2.22
C ASP A 228 -9.30 9.91 -3.61
N TYR A 229 -8.60 9.03 -4.33
CA TYR A 229 -9.06 8.47 -5.61
C TYR A 229 -10.38 7.72 -5.45
N LEU A 230 -10.49 6.86 -4.45
CA LEU A 230 -11.70 6.11 -4.14
C LEU A 230 -12.75 6.91 -3.36
N ASN A 231 -12.50 8.19 -3.06
CA ASN A 231 -13.33 9.00 -2.17
C ASN A 231 -13.60 8.27 -0.83
N PHE A 232 -12.57 7.63 -0.29
CA PHE A 232 -12.56 6.87 0.96
C PHE A 232 -13.59 5.72 1.01
N LYS A 233 -13.87 5.09 -0.12
CA LYS A 233 -14.69 3.88 -0.21
C LYS A 233 -13.78 2.68 -0.42
N PRO A 234 -13.92 1.61 0.37
CA PRO A 234 -13.22 0.35 0.06
C PRO A 234 -13.61 -0.17 -1.33
N GLU A 235 -12.61 -0.61 -2.10
CA GLU A 235 -12.82 -1.31 -3.36
C GLU A 235 -12.89 -2.82 -3.11
N LYS A 236 -13.86 -3.49 -3.72
CA LYS A 236 -14.01 -4.94 -3.65
C LYS A 236 -13.18 -5.57 -4.77
N ILE A 237 -12.21 -6.41 -4.40
CA ILE A 237 -11.32 -7.10 -5.32
C ILE A 237 -11.84 -8.50 -5.67
N LEU A 238 -12.32 -9.25 -4.67
CA LEU A 238 -12.91 -10.58 -4.82
C LEU A 238 -14.30 -10.65 -4.18
N ASP A 239 -15.10 -11.61 -4.62
CA ASP A 239 -16.40 -11.95 -4.03
C ASP A 239 -16.28 -12.88 -2.83
#